data_71cac5e1728de5bbbbe8e00cca98bf73
#
_entry.id   71cac5e1728de5bbbbe8e00cca98bf73
#
_cell.length_a   1.000
_cell.length_b   1.000
_cell.length_c   1.000
_cell.angle_alpha   90.00
_cell.angle_beta   90.00
_cell.angle_gamma   90.00
#
_symmetry.space_group_name_H-M   'P 1'
#
loop_
_entity.id
_entity.type
_entity.pdbx_description
1 polymer ?
#
loop_
_entity_poly.entity_id
_entity_poly.type
_entity_poly.pdbx_seq_one_letter_code
_entity_poly.pdbx_strand_id
1 'polypeptide(L)'
;MKGLSAVPDPEVQVSNPRKADLERLRSDLTKEVESLRKALKGPTEEIGADRVWVGKNARAWHRELEGRHKKLGERVDRLLPVVDAAIRGEPDKVSSSEARAYHRGT
;
A
#
# COMPACT_ATOMS: atom_id res chain seq x y z
N MET A 1 17.42 3.25 -43.65
CA MET A 1 17.13 2.93 -43.15
C MET A 1 16.61 2.76 -42.60
N LYS A 2 16.43 2.92 -42.85
CA LYS A 2 16.01 2.73 -42.10
C LYS A 2 15.01 1.99 -41.91
N GLY A 3 14.55 1.22 -42.85
CA GLY A 3 13.57 0.23 -42.51
C GLY A 3 13.21 0.18 -41.05
N LEU A 4 13.88 0.88 -40.39
CA LEU A 4 13.68 1.02 -38.95
C LEU A 4 12.34 1.61 -38.63
N SER A 5 11.89 2.55 -39.45
CA SER A 5 10.66 3.24 -39.22
C SER A 5 9.43 2.34 -39.40
N ALA A 6 9.60 1.23 -40.10
CA ALA A 6 8.50 0.31 -40.34
C ALA A 6 8.22 -0.61 -39.16
N VAL A 7 9.15 -0.71 -38.24
CA VAL A 7 9.02 -1.57 -37.05
C VAL A 7 8.59 -0.73 -35.87
N PRO A 8 7.57 -1.17 -35.09
CA PRO A 8 7.25 -0.46 -33.86
C PRO A 8 8.52 -0.35 -33.01
N ASP A 9 8.82 0.84 -32.60
CA ASP A 9 10.06 1.10 -31.88
C ASP A 9 9.89 0.65 -30.42
N PRO A 10 10.54 -0.44 -30.00
CA PRO A 10 10.47 -0.89 -28.62
C PRO A 10 11.19 0.08 -27.67
N GLU A 11 11.96 1.00 -28.25
CA GLU A 11 12.72 1.98 -27.48
C GLU A 11 11.95 3.26 -27.20
N VAL A 12 10.70 3.36 -27.68
CA VAL A 12 9.85 4.49 -27.31
C VAL A 12 9.66 4.46 -25.79
N GLN A 13 9.93 5.58 -25.17
CA GLN A 13 9.83 5.71 -23.73
C GLN A 13 8.41 6.03 -23.32
N VAL A 14 7.91 5.24 -22.40
CA VAL A 14 6.56 5.41 -21.86
C VAL A 14 6.66 5.41 -20.33
N SER A 15 5.59 5.84 -19.69
CA SER A 15 5.53 5.83 -18.23
C SER A 15 5.70 4.40 -17.73
N ASN A 16 6.44 4.26 -16.64
CA ASN A 16 6.74 2.96 -16.05
C ASN A 16 5.52 2.44 -15.28
N PRO A 17 4.85 1.39 -15.77
CA PRO A 17 3.66 0.87 -15.08
C PRO A 17 3.98 0.24 -13.73
N ARG A 18 5.18 -0.32 -13.56
CA ARG A 18 5.59 -0.89 -12.28
C ARG A 18 5.70 0.20 -11.23
N LYS A 19 6.29 1.34 -11.60
CA LYS A 19 6.40 2.46 -10.67
C LYS A 19 5.02 3.00 -10.29
N ALA A 20 4.11 3.11 -11.26
CA ALA A 20 2.74 3.54 -11.01
C ALA A 20 2.03 2.60 -10.05
N ASP A 21 2.21 1.30 -10.22
CA ASP A 21 1.60 0.31 -9.34
C ASP A 21 2.16 0.39 -7.92
N LEU A 22 3.47 0.62 -7.79
CA LEU A 22 4.08 0.79 -6.47
C LEU A 22 3.57 2.04 -5.77
N GLU A 23 3.41 3.13 -6.51
CA GLU A 23 2.86 4.37 -5.95
C GLU A 23 1.41 4.19 -5.52
N ARG A 24 0.63 3.44 -6.29
CA ARG A 24 -0.74 3.11 -5.95
C ARG A 24 -0.79 2.23 -4.70
N LEU A 25 0.08 1.24 -4.62
CA LEU A 25 0.18 0.38 -3.44
C LEU A 25 0.48 1.20 -2.20
N ARG A 26 1.42 2.13 -2.29
CA ARG A 26 1.78 2.99 -1.18
C ARG A 26 0.57 3.81 -0.71
N SER A 27 -0.13 4.41 -1.66
CA SER A 27 -1.32 5.20 -1.37
C SER A 27 -2.41 4.35 -0.73
N ASP A 28 -2.66 3.17 -1.29
CA ASP A 28 -3.69 2.27 -0.78
C ASP A 28 -3.36 1.77 0.62
N LEU A 29 -2.11 1.41 0.88
CA LEU A 29 -1.69 1.00 2.22
C LEU A 29 -1.95 2.10 3.25
N THR A 30 -1.59 3.33 2.91
CA THR A 30 -1.77 4.46 3.80
C THR A 30 -3.27 4.70 4.09
N LYS A 31 -4.09 4.64 3.05
CA LYS A 31 -5.53 4.84 3.18
C LYS A 31 -6.20 3.73 3.98
N GLU A 32 -5.84 2.48 3.69
CA GLU A 32 -6.44 1.33 4.38
C GLU A 32 -6.11 1.34 5.86
N VAL A 33 -4.87 1.66 6.21
CA VAL A 33 -4.48 1.75 7.62
C VAL A 33 -5.25 2.85 8.31
N GLU A 34 -5.38 4.00 7.68
CA GLU A 34 -6.12 5.12 8.25
C GLU A 34 -7.60 4.78 8.42
N SER A 35 -8.20 4.14 7.41
CA SER A 35 -9.59 3.69 7.49
C SER A 35 -9.78 2.70 8.62
N LEU A 36 -8.84 1.77 8.78
CA LEU A 36 -8.92 0.78 9.85
C LEU A 36 -8.78 1.42 11.22
N ARG A 37 -7.86 2.38 11.36
CA ARG A 37 -7.71 3.12 12.61
C ARG A 37 -9.01 3.81 13.01
N LYS A 38 -9.65 4.46 12.04
CA LYS A 38 -10.93 5.14 12.30
C LYS A 38 -12.02 4.16 12.64
N ALA A 39 -12.07 3.03 11.94
CA ALA A 39 -13.09 2.01 12.18
C ALA A 39 -12.96 1.40 13.57
N LEU A 40 -11.76 1.24 14.08
CA LEU A 40 -11.51 0.64 15.39
C LEU A 40 -11.57 1.64 16.54
N LYS A 41 -11.39 2.92 16.25
CA LYS A 41 -11.30 3.94 17.29
C LYS A 41 -12.55 4.03 18.15
N GLY A 42 -13.71 4.12 17.53
CA GLY A 42 -14.98 4.23 18.25
C GLY A 42 -15.24 3.05 19.18
N PRO A 43 -15.27 1.81 18.66
CA PRO A 43 -15.46 0.64 19.52
C PRO A 43 -14.42 0.51 20.61
N THR A 44 -13.16 0.81 20.31
CA THR A 44 -12.08 0.74 21.30
C THR A 44 -12.31 1.75 22.42
N GLU A 45 -12.66 2.98 22.08
CA GLU A 45 -12.92 4.02 23.05
C GLU A 45 -14.16 3.69 23.91
N GLU A 46 -15.22 3.19 23.28
CA GLU A 46 -16.44 2.85 23.98
C GLU A 46 -16.22 1.71 24.98
N ILE A 47 -15.48 0.69 24.59
CA ILE A 47 -15.14 -0.42 25.48
C ILE A 47 -14.26 0.09 26.63
N GLY A 48 -13.27 0.92 26.32
CA GLY A 48 -12.38 1.48 27.31
C GLY A 48 -13.09 2.38 28.30
N ALA A 49 -14.18 3.04 27.87
CA ALA A 49 -14.99 3.89 28.72
C ALA A 49 -16.14 3.12 29.40
N ASP A 50 -16.20 1.82 29.21
CA ASP A 50 -17.25 0.95 29.78
C ASP A 50 -18.67 1.37 29.37
N ARG A 51 -18.79 1.94 28.17
CA ARG A 51 -20.12 2.39 27.67
C ARG A 51 -20.91 1.28 27.02
N VAL A 52 -20.20 0.36 26.35
CA VAL A 52 -20.81 -0.72 25.61
C VAL A 52 -20.79 -2.00 26.44
N TRP A 53 -19.63 -2.30 26.97
CA TRP A 53 -19.42 -3.49 27.79
C TRP A 53 -18.81 -3.08 29.12
N VAL A 54 -19.14 -3.84 30.14
CA VAL A 54 -18.53 -3.69 31.44
C VAL A 54 -17.99 -5.05 31.88
N GLY A 55 -16.92 -5.01 32.67
CA GLY A 55 -16.35 -6.19 33.28
C GLY A 55 -15.01 -6.60 32.70
N LYS A 56 -14.53 -7.70 33.25
CA LYS A 56 -13.18 -8.19 32.98
C LYS A 56 -12.96 -8.55 31.52
N ASN A 57 -13.94 -9.21 30.92
CA ASN A 57 -13.81 -9.64 29.51
C ASN A 57 -13.81 -8.45 28.57
N ALA A 58 -14.61 -7.43 28.84
CA ALA A 58 -14.64 -6.23 28.01
C ALA A 58 -13.30 -5.51 28.05
N ARG A 59 -12.68 -5.41 29.24
CA ARG A 59 -11.36 -4.80 29.38
C ARG A 59 -10.28 -5.61 28.67
N ALA A 60 -10.37 -6.92 28.71
CA ALA A 60 -9.44 -7.79 27.99
C ALA A 60 -9.55 -7.58 26.49
N TRP A 61 -10.78 -7.48 25.98
CA TRP A 61 -11.02 -7.20 24.55
C TRP A 61 -10.44 -5.85 24.15
N HIS A 62 -10.66 -4.83 24.97
CA HIS A 62 -10.13 -3.49 24.71
C HIS A 62 -8.60 -3.52 24.56
N ARG A 63 -7.92 -4.18 25.50
CA ARG A 63 -6.46 -4.29 25.45
C ARG A 63 -6.00 -5.04 24.22
N GLU A 64 -6.71 -6.10 23.85
CA GLU A 64 -6.37 -6.88 22.67
C GLU A 64 -6.54 -6.05 21.39
N LEU A 65 -7.65 -5.32 21.26
CA LEU A 65 -7.89 -4.46 20.11
C LEU A 65 -6.82 -3.38 20.00
N GLU A 66 -6.48 -2.74 21.09
CA GLU A 66 -5.41 -1.74 21.09
C GLU A 66 -4.08 -2.34 20.68
N GLY A 67 -3.76 -3.53 21.19
CA GLY A 67 -2.52 -4.21 20.86
C GLY A 67 -2.43 -4.54 19.38
N ARG A 68 -3.52 -5.04 18.81
CA ARG A 68 -3.57 -5.37 17.37
C ARG A 68 -3.47 -4.13 16.51
N HIS A 69 -4.14 -3.06 16.91
CA HIS A 69 -4.10 -1.78 16.21
C HIS A 69 -2.66 -1.23 16.19
N LYS A 70 -1.99 -1.29 17.33
CA LYS A 70 -0.61 -0.85 17.44
C LYS A 70 0.33 -1.68 16.57
N LYS A 71 0.18 -3.00 16.59
CA LYS A 71 1.00 -3.89 15.78
C LYS A 71 0.81 -3.66 14.30
N LEU A 72 -0.43 -3.44 13.87
CA LEU A 72 -0.72 -3.14 12.47
C LEU A 72 -0.01 -1.87 12.03
N GLY A 73 -0.11 -0.80 12.83
CA GLY A 73 0.57 0.46 12.55
C GLY A 73 2.07 0.28 12.45
N GLU A 74 2.67 -0.47 13.37
CA GLU A 74 4.10 -0.74 13.35
C GLU A 74 4.53 -1.50 12.10
N ARG A 75 3.74 -2.49 11.69
CA ARG A 75 4.04 -3.28 10.48
C ARG A 75 3.99 -2.42 9.24
N VAL A 76 3.00 -1.54 9.13
CA VAL A 76 2.90 -0.64 8.00
C VAL A 76 4.05 0.36 8.01
N ASP A 77 4.40 0.89 9.19
CA ASP A 77 5.52 1.81 9.32
C ASP A 77 6.84 1.18 8.88
N ARG A 78 6.99 -0.13 9.05
CA ARG A 78 8.17 -0.85 8.54
C ARG A 78 8.10 -1.13 7.06
N LEU A 79 6.91 -1.32 6.53
CA LEU A 79 6.71 -1.64 5.12
C LEU A 79 6.85 -0.42 4.23
N LEU A 80 6.35 0.73 4.66
CA LEU A 80 6.39 1.95 3.86
C LEU A 80 7.78 2.33 3.37
N PRO A 81 8.84 2.28 4.20
CA PRO A 81 10.20 2.57 3.70
C PRO A 81 10.65 1.59 2.63
N VAL A 82 10.24 0.33 2.70
CA VAL A 82 10.58 -0.67 1.69
C VAL A 82 9.90 -0.32 0.37
N VAL A 83 8.62 0.03 0.41
CA VAL A 83 7.87 0.45 -0.76
C VAL A 83 8.48 1.73 -1.35
N ASP A 84 8.82 2.69 -0.50
CA ASP A 84 9.45 3.94 -0.94
C ASP A 84 10.80 3.69 -1.62
N ALA A 85 11.60 2.76 -1.08
CA ALA A 85 12.87 2.40 -1.70
C ALA A 85 12.64 1.75 -3.06
N ALA A 86 11.64 0.89 -3.17
CA ALA A 86 11.30 0.26 -4.44
C ALA A 86 10.87 1.30 -5.48
N ILE A 87 10.07 2.29 -5.06
CA ILE A 87 9.65 3.39 -5.94
C ILE A 87 10.87 4.17 -6.43
N ARG A 88 11.78 4.53 -5.52
CA ARG A 88 12.98 5.28 -5.89
C ARG A 88 13.89 4.51 -6.83
N GLY A 89 13.88 3.19 -6.74
CA GLY A 89 14.68 2.34 -7.61
C GLY A 89 14.11 2.16 -9.00
N GLU A 90 12.85 2.54 -9.23
CA GLU A 90 12.21 2.40 -10.53
C GLU A 90 12.37 3.66 -11.36
N PRO A 91 12.80 3.55 -12.62
CA PRO A 91 12.89 4.73 -13.49
C PRO A 91 11.48 5.25 -13.81
N ASP A 92 11.39 6.54 -14.11
CA ASP A 92 10.12 7.16 -14.48
C ASP A 92 9.60 6.62 -15.81
N LYS A 93 10.52 6.32 -16.71
CA LYS A 93 10.21 5.86 -18.06
C LYS A 93 10.89 4.53 -18.34
N VAL A 94 10.20 3.70 -19.10
CA VAL A 94 10.73 2.42 -19.58
C VAL A 94 10.42 2.31 -21.07
N SER A 95 11.02 1.32 -21.74
CA SER A 95 10.68 1.08 -23.13
C SER A 95 9.26 0.56 -23.23
N SER A 96 8.64 0.79 -24.39
CA SER A 96 7.28 0.32 -24.63
C SER A 96 7.19 -1.20 -24.55
N SER A 97 8.26 -1.90 -24.94
CA SER A 97 8.26 -3.36 -24.85
C SER A 97 8.34 -3.85 -23.42
N GLU A 98 9.08 -3.18 -22.57
CA GLU A 98 9.11 -3.51 -21.13
C GLU A 98 7.75 -3.29 -20.48
N ALA A 99 7.10 -2.18 -20.81
CA ALA A 99 5.78 -1.89 -20.29
C ALA A 99 4.77 -2.96 -20.69
N ARG A 100 4.80 -3.37 -21.96
CA ARG A 100 3.92 -4.44 -22.43
C ARG A 100 4.20 -5.77 -21.74
N ALA A 101 5.47 -6.08 -21.53
CA ALA A 101 5.86 -7.31 -20.84
C ALA A 101 5.36 -7.31 -19.41
N TYR A 102 5.42 -6.19 -18.72
CA TYR A 102 4.93 -6.07 -17.37
C TYR A 102 3.41 -6.33 -17.32
N HIS A 103 2.66 -5.73 -18.22
CA HIS A 103 1.22 -5.92 -18.27
C HIS A 103 0.84 -7.36 -18.59
N ARG A 104 1.60 -8.03 -19.45
CA ARG A 104 1.35 -9.45 -19.75
C ARG A 104 1.65 -10.34 -18.54
N GLY A 105 2.56 -9.93 -17.70
CA GLY A 105 2.91 -10.68 -16.49
C GLY A 105 1.89 -10.53 -15.37
N THR A 106 1.00 -9.58 -15.49
CA THR A 106 -0.03 -9.34 -14.49
C THR A 106 -1.38 -9.82 -14.96
#